data_f4826eac7c39b68eb2c9de1359f9d8c7
#
_entry.id   f4826eac7c39b68eb2c9de1359f9d8c7
#
_cell.length_a   1.000
_cell.length_b   1.000
_cell.length_c   1.000
_cell.angle_alpha   90.00
_cell.angle_beta   90.00
_cell.angle_gamma   90.00
#
_symmetry.space_group_name_H-M   'P 1'
#
loop_
_entity.id
_entity.type
_entity.pdbx_description
1 polymer ?
#
loop_
_entity_poly.entity_id
_entity_poly.type
_entity_poly.pdbx_seq_one_letter_code
_entity_poly.pdbx_strand_id
1 'polypeptide(L)'
;MNKKCLKEMNGYFLTFIFLMIFIPPSLHAQNTIPVSGKVIDDTGYEIPFAAIGIVSKNIGTTSTEDGTFYFQISKAELKDTLSISSLGFYTYTLPISEIVKNERMVIVLEEKTTSLNEVVVNSSSFYVRKALKKLKENTLNKNHELNLLYRRWSVEDNTCRFLIEQNIKAIDRGPSSYLNKFSIENTRTSADYRFVKNEQKLHALKYMEYNNPLRKGINVKSYKWDTIGDSTYDDEDVIIVQGXIDGQETITLXIGLNSSKIFRLEMEKKPQVGKSLTATYIYKNNKADKLYLSYHQREWKGASKLTENIRXAMISASKTAPVYIPIAYRHEVYVLDLIENKSLFQTGESVSNLDMSNYASNYDEEFWKSLSXPPETKFYRKNIEELEGIYGVSLEDQFKYANPIN
;
A
#
# COMPACT_ATOMS: atom_id res chain seq x y z
N MET A 1 -59.53 11.43 -40.89
CA MET A 1 -58.30 10.76 -40.47
C MET A 1 -58.68 9.51 -39.69
N ASN A 2 -58.29 8.37 -40.17
CA ASN A 2 -58.81 7.08 -39.77
C ASN A 2 -58.21 6.63 -38.42
N LYS A 3 -59.04 6.34 -37.43
CA LYS A 3 -58.63 5.89 -36.06
C LYS A 3 -57.71 4.65 -36.09
N LYS A 4 -57.76 3.89 -37.15
CA LYS A 4 -56.89 2.71 -37.34
C LYS A 4 -55.41 3.08 -37.59
N CYS A 5 -55.19 4.19 -38.32
CA CYS A 5 -53.83 4.66 -38.63
C CYS A 5 -53.10 5.23 -37.41
N LEU A 6 -53.85 5.88 -36.49
CA LEU A 6 -53.28 6.40 -35.24
C LEU A 6 -52.88 5.26 -34.28
N LYS A 7 -53.60 4.13 -34.30
CA LYS A 7 -53.30 3.01 -33.41
C LYS A 7 -52.02 2.25 -33.85
N GLU A 8 -51.81 2.14 -35.15
CA GLU A 8 -50.59 1.52 -35.68
C GLU A 8 -49.34 2.42 -35.47
N MET A 9 -49.49 3.74 -35.63
CA MET A 9 -48.44 4.71 -35.41
C MET A 9 -47.94 4.70 -33.94
N ASN A 10 -48.88 4.59 -32.98
CA ASN A 10 -48.53 4.48 -31.55
C ASN A 10 -47.81 3.15 -31.25
N GLY A 11 -48.16 2.06 -31.93
CA GLY A 11 -47.50 0.77 -31.80
C GLY A 11 -46.02 0.82 -32.20
N TYR A 12 -45.73 1.38 -33.35
CA TYR A 12 -44.35 1.53 -33.84
C TYR A 12 -43.54 2.50 -32.98
N PHE A 13 -44.15 3.56 -32.46
CA PHE A 13 -43.47 4.53 -31.61
C PHE A 13 -43.11 3.89 -30.25
N LEU A 14 -43.96 3.09 -29.68
CA LEU A 14 -43.68 2.34 -28.45
C LEU A 14 -42.60 1.27 -28.67
N THR A 15 -42.60 0.60 -29.83
CA THR A 15 -41.58 -0.41 -30.16
C THR A 15 -40.21 0.26 -30.36
N PHE A 16 -40.20 1.46 -30.95
CA PHE A 16 -38.97 2.21 -31.14
C PHE A 16 -38.36 2.71 -29.82
N ILE A 17 -39.20 3.15 -28.89
CA ILE A 17 -38.78 3.55 -27.53
C ILE A 17 -38.24 2.34 -26.77
N PHE A 18 -38.88 1.17 -26.89
CA PHE A 18 -38.43 -0.05 -26.22
C PHE A 18 -37.10 -0.55 -26.78
N LEU A 19 -36.83 -0.34 -28.06
CA LEU A 19 -35.56 -0.71 -28.69
C LEU A 19 -34.39 0.21 -28.25
N MET A 20 -34.69 1.48 -27.93
CA MET A 20 -33.69 2.43 -27.45
C MET A 20 -33.24 2.16 -26.00
N ILE A 21 -34.09 1.50 -25.20
CA ILE A 21 -33.79 1.21 -23.79
C ILE A 21 -32.83 0.01 -23.66
N PHE A 22 -32.64 -0.78 -24.72
CA PHE A 22 -31.76 -1.94 -24.75
C PHE A 22 -30.42 -1.70 -25.41
N ILE A 23 -29.99 -0.43 -25.51
CA ILE A 23 -28.59 -0.18 -25.88
C ILE A 23 -27.77 -0.51 -24.62
N PRO A 24 -27.03 -1.63 -24.57
CA PRO A 24 -26.20 -1.90 -23.41
C PRO A 24 -25.19 -0.75 -23.29
N PRO A 25 -24.92 -0.25 -22.10
CA PRO A 25 -23.82 0.69 -21.93
C PRO A 25 -22.60 0.04 -22.56
N SER A 26 -22.02 0.71 -23.57
CA SER A 26 -20.79 0.25 -24.16
C SER A 26 -19.78 0.18 -23.02
N LEU A 27 -19.50 -1.03 -22.55
CA LEU A 27 -18.35 -1.29 -21.72
C LEU A 27 -17.13 -0.88 -22.56
N HIS A 28 -16.72 0.36 -22.41
CA HIS A 28 -15.43 0.78 -22.88
C HIS A 28 -14.42 -0.04 -22.06
N ALA A 29 -14.05 -1.20 -22.57
CA ALA A 29 -12.83 -1.86 -22.14
C ALA A 29 -11.73 -0.79 -22.36
N GLN A 30 -11.35 -0.11 -21.29
CA GLN A 30 -10.21 0.77 -21.36
C GLN A 30 -9.04 -0.11 -21.79
N ASN A 31 -8.58 0.10 -23.03
CA ASN A 31 -7.38 -0.55 -23.54
C ASN A 31 -6.21 -0.03 -22.71
N THR A 32 -6.04 -0.59 -21.52
CA THR A 32 -4.92 -0.29 -20.65
C THR A 32 -3.67 -1.02 -21.17
N ILE A 33 -2.54 -0.38 -20.98
CA ILE A 33 -1.23 -0.89 -21.40
C ILE A 33 -0.43 -1.14 -20.12
N PRO A 34 0.05 -2.37 -19.89
CA PRO A 34 0.87 -2.65 -18.73
C PRO A 34 2.25 -1.99 -18.83
N VAL A 35 2.70 -1.44 -17.72
CA VAL A 35 4.05 -0.90 -17.54
C VAL A 35 4.65 -1.66 -16.37
N SER A 36 5.73 -2.40 -16.60
CA SER A 36 6.35 -3.23 -15.58
C SER A 36 7.87 -3.25 -15.74
N GLY A 37 8.56 -3.56 -14.65
CA GLY A 37 10.01 -3.65 -14.67
C GLY A 37 10.58 -3.92 -13.29
N LYS A 38 11.90 -3.80 -13.22
CA LYS A 38 12.66 -3.97 -11.98
C LYS A 38 13.70 -2.85 -11.87
N VAL A 39 13.83 -2.28 -10.68
CA VAL A 39 14.80 -1.22 -10.38
C VAL A 39 15.94 -1.82 -9.57
N ILE A 40 17.16 -1.63 -10.04
CA ILE A 40 18.39 -2.09 -9.37
C ILE A 40 19.43 -0.96 -9.36
N ASP A 41 20.46 -1.13 -8.54
CA ASP A 41 21.65 -0.28 -8.60
C ASP A 41 22.68 -0.85 -9.59
N ASP A 42 23.80 -0.16 -9.75
CA ASP A 42 24.87 -0.56 -10.67
C ASP A 42 25.62 -1.84 -10.23
N THR A 43 25.43 -2.27 -8.97
CA THR A 43 26.00 -3.54 -8.46
C THR A 43 25.01 -4.70 -8.62
N GLY A 44 23.76 -4.43 -9.03
CA GLY A 44 22.73 -5.42 -9.25
C GLY A 44 21.78 -5.65 -8.06
N TYR A 45 21.94 -4.90 -6.96
CA TYR A 45 21.02 -5.01 -5.82
C TYR A 45 19.69 -4.32 -6.12
N GLU A 46 18.62 -4.96 -5.65
CA GLU A 46 17.27 -4.43 -5.82
C GLU A 46 17.09 -3.11 -5.05
N ILE A 47 16.47 -2.12 -5.70
CA ILE A 47 16.14 -0.84 -5.05
C ILE A 47 14.67 -0.88 -4.62
N PRO A 48 14.41 -1.04 -3.32
CA PRO A 48 13.03 -1.09 -2.82
C PRO A 48 12.40 0.30 -2.76
N PHE A 49 11.09 0.32 -2.98
CA PHE A 49 10.22 1.49 -2.73
C PHE A 49 10.58 2.73 -3.56
N ALA A 50 11.18 2.54 -4.74
CA ALA A 50 11.38 3.63 -5.70
C ALA A 50 10.02 4.18 -6.15
N ALA A 51 9.92 5.48 -6.32
CA ALA A 51 8.75 6.13 -6.89
C ALA A 51 8.83 6.04 -8.42
N ILE A 52 7.82 5.45 -9.05
CA ILE A 52 7.78 5.25 -10.51
C ILE A 52 6.48 5.87 -11.04
N GLY A 53 6.56 6.76 -12.04
CA GLY A 53 5.33 7.29 -12.61
C GLY A 53 5.49 8.48 -13.54
N ILE A 54 4.35 8.94 -14.02
CA ILE A 54 4.18 10.18 -14.79
C ILE A 54 3.74 11.24 -13.79
N VAL A 55 4.70 11.92 -13.19
CA VAL A 55 4.46 12.84 -12.06
C VAL A 55 3.43 13.91 -12.41
N SER A 56 3.50 14.49 -13.63
CA SER A 56 2.59 15.54 -14.09
C SER A 56 1.12 15.12 -14.11
N LYS A 57 0.84 13.80 -14.13
CA LYS A 57 -0.52 13.27 -14.20
C LYS A 57 -0.96 12.54 -12.92
N ASN A 58 -0.09 12.39 -11.94
CA ASN A 58 -0.28 11.57 -10.73
C ASN A 58 -0.50 10.08 -11.07
N ILE A 59 0.04 9.60 -12.18
CA ILE A 59 -0.07 8.19 -12.60
C ILE A 59 1.22 7.48 -12.23
N GLY A 60 1.14 6.34 -11.54
CA GLY A 60 2.33 5.59 -11.21
C GLY A 60 2.15 4.69 -9.99
N THR A 61 3.27 4.17 -9.51
CA THR A 61 3.31 3.21 -8.41
C THR A 61 4.57 3.40 -7.58
N THR A 62 4.74 2.55 -6.59
CA THR A 62 5.97 2.41 -5.79
C THR A 62 6.49 1.00 -6.02
N SER A 63 7.78 0.83 -6.25
CA SER A 63 8.35 -0.52 -6.40
C SER A 63 8.19 -1.32 -5.10
N THR A 64 8.15 -2.63 -5.22
CA THR A 64 8.09 -3.56 -4.09
C THR A 64 9.43 -3.59 -3.34
N GLU A 65 9.48 -4.35 -2.24
CA GLU A 65 10.72 -4.60 -1.51
C GLU A 65 11.80 -5.31 -2.37
N ASP A 66 11.39 -5.99 -3.47
CA ASP A 66 12.30 -6.64 -4.43
C ASP A 66 12.62 -5.74 -5.63
N GLY A 67 12.28 -4.46 -5.58
CA GLY A 67 12.52 -3.51 -6.66
C GLY A 67 11.60 -3.65 -7.87
N THR A 68 10.68 -4.62 -7.88
CA THR A 68 9.78 -4.85 -9.00
C THR A 68 8.58 -3.88 -8.96
N PHE A 69 8.01 -3.56 -10.13
CA PHE A 69 6.85 -2.68 -10.20
C PHE A 69 5.93 -3.06 -11.35
N TYR A 70 4.67 -2.69 -11.19
CA TYR A 70 3.63 -2.86 -12.20
C TYR A 70 2.54 -1.80 -12.00
N PHE A 71 2.10 -1.20 -13.09
CA PHE A 71 0.89 -0.36 -13.13
C PHE A 71 0.39 -0.30 -14.56
N GLN A 72 -0.77 0.31 -14.76
CA GLN A 72 -1.41 0.40 -16.07
C GLN A 72 -1.58 1.86 -16.49
N ILE A 73 -1.48 2.09 -17.78
CA ILE A 73 -1.69 3.41 -18.41
C ILE A 73 -2.69 3.26 -19.54
N SER A 74 -3.24 4.37 -20.02
CA SER A 74 -3.99 4.38 -21.27
C SER A 74 -3.09 4.73 -22.44
N LYS A 75 -3.59 4.60 -23.67
CA LYS A 75 -2.83 4.98 -24.88
C LYS A 75 -2.43 6.45 -24.89
N ALA A 76 -3.17 7.31 -24.18
CA ALA A 76 -2.86 8.74 -24.13
C ALA A 76 -1.50 9.03 -23.46
N GLU A 77 -1.04 8.15 -22.57
CA GLU A 77 0.21 8.31 -21.84
C GLU A 77 1.45 7.77 -22.58
N LEU A 78 1.29 7.10 -23.74
CA LEU A 78 2.44 6.51 -24.46
C LEU A 78 3.52 7.53 -24.86
N LYS A 79 3.16 8.80 -24.99
CA LYS A 79 4.08 9.88 -25.36
C LYS A 79 4.69 10.59 -24.14
N ASP A 80 4.26 10.23 -22.94
CA ASP A 80 4.76 10.85 -21.71
C ASP A 80 6.12 10.27 -21.32
N THR A 81 6.75 10.93 -20.37
CA THR A 81 8.01 10.49 -19.76
C THR A 81 7.74 9.83 -18.42
N LEU A 82 8.28 8.65 -18.24
CA LEU A 82 8.31 7.95 -16.97
C LEU A 82 9.50 8.49 -16.16
N SER A 83 9.25 8.78 -14.89
CA SER A 83 10.29 9.18 -13.93
C SER A 83 10.42 8.07 -12.88
N ILE A 84 11.66 7.71 -12.57
CA ILE A 84 11.99 6.74 -11.51
C ILE A 84 12.95 7.44 -10.54
N SER A 85 12.54 7.58 -9.28
CA SER A 85 13.36 8.24 -8.27
C SER A 85 13.41 7.40 -6.98
N SER A 86 14.55 7.42 -6.32
CA SER A 86 14.75 6.74 -5.05
C SER A 86 15.79 7.48 -4.21
N LEU A 87 15.69 7.33 -2.89
CA LEU A 87 16.65 7.94 -1.95
C LEU A 87 18.07 7.41 -2.24
N GLY A 88 19.02 8.32 -2.43
CA GLY A 88 20.42 8.00 -2.67
C GLY A 88 20.79 7.82 -4.13
N PHE A 89 19.85 8.07 -5.06
CA PHE A 89 20.06 7.82 -6.48
C PHE A 89 19.70 9.03 -7.32
N TYR A 90 20.34 9.16 -8.48
CA TYR A 90 19.91 10.12 -9.50
C TYR A 90 18.55 9.69 -10.05
N THR A 91 17.68 10.66 -10.26
CA THR A 91 16.38 10.42 -10.91
C THR A 91 16.62 10.02 -12.36
N TYR A 92 16.05 8.89 -12.75
CA TYR A 92 16.15 8.36 -14.11
C TYR A 92 14.83 8.62 -14.84
N THR A 93 14.94 9.05 -16.09
CA THR A 93 13.75 9.30 -16.92
C THR A 93 13.88 8.62 -18.28
N LEU A 94 12.75 8.11 -18.80
CA LEU A 94 12.71 7.52 -20.13
C LEU A 94 11.30 7.68 -20.73
N PRO A 95 11.20 7.68 -22.08
CA PRO A 95 9.88 7.66 -22.74
C PRO A 95 9.11 6.38 -22.39
N ILE A 96 7.83 6.49 -22.08
CA ILE A 96 6.98 5.33 -21.77
C ILE A 96 6.97 4.32 -22.92
N SER A 97 7.02 4.80 -24.16
CA SER A 97 7.07 3.92 -25.34
C SER A 97 8.26 2.97 -25.34
N GLU A 98 9.33 3.28 -24.64
CA GLU A 98 10.49 2.38 -24.53
C GLU A 98 10.24 1.25 -23.54
N ILE A 99 9.65 1.55 -22.40
CA ILE A 99 9.39 0.53 -21.37
C ILE A 99 8.28 -0.45 -21.82
N VAL A 100 7.27 0.05 -22.52
CA VAL A 100 6.17 -0.77 -23.03
C VAL A 100 6.66 -1.82 -24.05
N LYS A 101 7.73 -1.52 -24.79
CA LYS A 101 8.33 -2.46 -25.74
C LYS A 101 9.12 -3.58 -25.08
N ASN A 102 9.49 -3.42 -23.81
CA ASN A 102 10.35 -4.33 -23.06
C ASN A 102 9.62 -4.86 -21.84
N GLU A 103 8.92 -5.98 -21.97
CA GLU A 103 8.04 -6.56 -20.96
C GLU A 103 8.68 -6.78 -19.57
N ARG A 104 10.00 -6.83 -19.49
CA ARG A 104 10.74 -7.06 -18.24
C ARG A 104 11.95 -6.15 -18.16
N MET A 105 11.72 -4.87 -18.37
CA MET A 105 12.81 -3.90 -18.36
C MET A 105 13.49 -3.83 -16.99
N VAL A 106 14.80 -3.94 -16.99
CA VAL A 106 15.64 -3.69 -15.81
C VAL A 106 16.15 -2.25 -15.92
N ILE A 107 15.84 -1.46 -14.90
CA ILE A 107 16.24 -0.05 -14.81
C ILE A 107 17.36 0.04 -13.78
N VAL A 108 18.52 0.50 -14.22
CA VAL A 108 19.69 0.69 -13.34
C VAL A 108 19.72 2.16 -12.91
N LEU A 109 19.63 2.42 -11.62
CA LEU A 109 19.81 3.77 -11.08
C LEU A 109 21.26 3.96 -10.66
N GLU A 110 21.81 5.10 -11.03
CA GLU A 110 23.16 5.51 -10.64
C GLU A 110 23.11 6.11 -9.23
N GLU A 111 23.99 5.60 -8.35
CA GLU A 111 24.09 6.10 -6.98
C GLU A 111 24.58 7.55 -6.98
N LYS A 112 23.91 8.39 -6.22
CA LYS A 112 24.32 9.78 -6.04
C LYS A 112 25.04 9.90 -4.71
N THR A 113 26.39 9.82 -4.76
CA THR A 113 27.21 10.04 -3.57
C THR A 113 27.20 11.52 -3.22
N THR A 114 26.67 11.86 -2.06
CA THR A 114 26.82 13.20 -1.49
C THR A 114 27.76 13.11 -0.31
N SER A 115 28.71 14.03 -0.24
CA SER A 115 29.33 14.37 1.02
C SER A 115 28.73 15.71 1.44
N LEU A 116 28.04 15.76 2.56
CA LEU A 116 27.69 17.04 3.15
C LEU A 116 28.99 17.77 3.46
N ASN A 117 29.45 18.58 2.51
CA ASN A 117 30.69 19.37 2.62
C ASN A 117 30.59 20.49 3.64
N GLU A 118 29.50 20.58 4.36
CA GLU A 118 29.27 21.68 5.28
C GLU A 118 28.89 21.17 6.67
N VAL A 119 29.52 21.76 7.64
CA VAL A 119 29.26 21.51 9.05
C VAL A 119 27.73 21.65 9.28
N VAL A 120 27.11 20.58 9.76
CA VAL A 120 25.71 20.62 10.22
C VAL A 120 25.66 21.58 11.43
N VAL A 121 25.31 22.82 11.16
CA VAL A 121 25.34 23.92 12.17
C VAL A 121 24.23 23.76 13.20
N ASN A 122 23.18 23.01 12.88
CA ASN A 122 22.01 22.87 13.73
C ASN A 122 21.92 21.48 14.36
N SER A 123 21.34 21.40 15.54
CA SER A 123 21.08 20.10 16.21
C SER A 123 20.14 19.24 15.38
N SER A 124 20.29 17.92 15.47
CA SER A 124 19.43 16.96 14.75
C SER A 124 17.94 17.22 15.04
N SER A 125 17.58 17.52 16.28
CA SER A 125 16.21 17.85 16.68
C SER A 125 15.68 19.14 16.02
N PHE A 126 16.55 20.05 15.58
CA PHE A 126 16.13 21.25 14.84
C PHE A 126 15.48 20.86 13.52
N TYR A 127 16.12 19.94 12.76
CA TYR A 127 15.58 19.49 11.48
C TYR A 127 14.24 18.79 11.65
N VAL A 128 14.10 17.98 12.70
CA VAL A 128 12.83 17.31 13.02
C VAL A 128 11.73 18.33 13.32
N ARG A 129 12.01 19.28 14.21
CA ARG A 129 11.04 20.34 14.55
C ARG A 129 10.63 21.15 13.33
N LYS A 130 11.60 21.51 12.47
CA LYS A 130 11.34 22.27 11.23
C LYS A 130 10.44 21.47 10.28
N ALA A 131 10.74 20.18 10.08
CA ALA A 131 9.95 19.30 9.21
C ALA A 131 8.52 19.12 9.73
N LEU A 132 8.34 18.88 11.02
CA LEU A 132 7.01 18.73 11.62
C LEU A 132 6.21 20.04 11.56
N LYS A 133 6.86 21.19 11.73
CA LYS A 133 6.20 22.51 11.58
C LYS A 133 5.69 22.72 10.15
N LYS A 134 6.46 22.26 9.16
CA LYS A 134 6.11 22.38 7.74
C LYS A 134 5.27 21.22 7.22
N LEU A 135 4.98 20.21 8.04
CA LEU A 135 4.32 18.98 7.59
C LEU A 135 3.04 19.26 6.80
N LYS A 136 2.16 20.10 7.34
CA LYS A 136 0.89 20.43 6.69
C LYS A 136 1.10 21.17 5.35
N GLU A 137 2.09 22.05 5.29
CA GLU A 137 2.44 22.80 4.08
C GLU A 137 3.01 21.88 3.01
N ASN A 138 3.86 20.94 3.41
CA ASN A 138 4.61 20.06 2.52
C ASN A 138 3.80 18.86 2.04
N THR A 139 2.63 18.59 2.64
CA THR A 139 1.83 17.40 2.30
C THR A 139 0.51 17.79 1.62
N LEU A 140 -0.08 16.86 0.92
CA LEU A 140 -1.40 17.00 0.33
C LEU A 140 -2.42 17.01 1.48
N ASN A 141 -2.89 18.19 1.86
CA ASN A 141 -3.70 18.43 3.07
C ASN A 141 -5.17 18.75 2.78
N LYS A 142 -5.62 18.52 1.56
CA LYS A 142 -7.03 18.66 1.15
C LYS A 142 -7.64 17.27 0.99
N ASN A 143 -8.96 17.18 1.05
CA ASN A 143 -9.64 15.92 0.76
C ASN A 143 -9.20 15.40 -0.63
N HIS A 144 -8.73 14.20 -0.65
CA HIS A 144 -8.39 13.45 -1.86
C HIS A 144 -8.79 12.00 -1.64
N GLU A 145 -9.05 11.29 -2.71
CA GLU A 145 -9.38 9.87 -2.64
C GLU A 145 -8.15 9.05 -2.98
N LEU A 146 -7.92 8.02 -2.19
CA LEU A 146 -6.89 7.01 -2.41
C LEU A 146 -7.56 5.69 -2.76
N ASN A 147 -7.11 5.06 -3.84
CA ASN A 147 -7.43 3.67 -4.12
C ASN A 147 -6.31 2.83 -3.52
N LEU A 148 -6.63 2.01 -2.54
CA LEU A 148 -5.66 1.28 -1.73
C LEU A 148 -5.77 -0.22 -1.97
N LEU A 149 -4.62 -0.90 -2.01
CA LEU A 149 -4.54 -2.34 -1.80
C LEU A 149 -4.02 -2.58 -0.39
N TYR A 150 -4.88 -3.12 0.47
CA TYR A 150 -4.51 -3.58 1.81
C TYR A 150 -4.21 -5.06 1.75
N ARG A 151 -3.14 -5.49 2.41
CA ARG A 151 -2.76 -6.90 2.61
C ARG A 151 -2.46 -7.14 4.08
N ARG A 152 -2.87 -8.31 4.59
CA ARG A 152 -2.42 -8.78 5.90
C ARG A 152 -2.06 -10.24 5.83
N TRP A 153 -0.87 -10.53 6.31
CA TRP A 153 -0.34 -11.87 6.52
C TRP A 153 -0.44 -12.19 8.01
N SER A 154 -0.91 -13.42 8.34
CA SER A 154 -0.92 -13.92 9.71
C SER A 154 -0.06 -15.19 9.74
N VAL A 155 1.06 -15.10 10.45
CA VAL A 155 2.02 -16.19 10.59
C VAL A 155 1.94 -16.69 12.03
N GLU A 156 1.72 -17.99 12.21
CA GLU A 156 1.66 -18.63 13.53
C GLU A 156 2.54 -19.86 13.51
N ASP A 157 3.36 -20.00 14.53
CA ASP A 157 4.33 -21.09 14.65
C ASP A 157 5.21 -21.18 13.40
N ASN A 158 5.67 -20.01 12.94
CA ASN A 158 6.55 -19.80 11.78
C ASN A 158 5.97 -20.29 10.44
N THR A 159 4.65 -20.46 10.35
CA THR A 159 3.96 -20.85 9.12
C THR A 159 2.88 -19.81 8.80
N CYS A 160 2.81 -19.34 7.57
CA CYS A 160 1.73 -18.47 7.12
C CYS A 160 0.41 -19.26 7.13
N ARG A 161 -0.59 -18.77 7.87
CA ARG A 161 -1.86 -19.45 8.07
C ARG A 161 -3.07 -18.67 7.57
N PHE A 162 -2.86 -17.42 7.15
CA PHE A 162 -3.96 -16.61 6.64
C PHE A 162 -3.42 -15.41 5.87
N LEU A 163 -4.05 -15.16 4.72
CA LEU A 163 -3.85 -13.96 3.91
C LEU A 163 -5.21 -13.32 3.67
N ILE A 164 -5.29 -12.01 3.82
CA ILE A 164 -6.41 -11.21 3.36
C ILE A 164 -5.89 -10.08 2.48
N GLU A 165 -6.58 -9.85 1.37
CA GLU A 165 -6.36 -8.71 0.49
C GLU A 165 -7.67 -7.98 0.27
N GLN A 166 -7.62 -6.65 0.30
CA GLN A 166 -8.80 -5.80 0.10
C GLN A 166 -8.47 -4.60 -0.77
N ASN A 167 -9.32 -4.33 -1.73
CA ASN A 167 -9.30 -3.06 -2.45
C ASN A 167 -10.20 -2.09 -1.68
N ILE A 168 -9.66 -0.92 -1.35
CA ILE A 168 -10.30 0.06 -0.46
C ILE A 168 -10.24 1.43 -1.13
N LYS A 169 -11.35 2.13 -1.13
CA LYS A 169 -11.38 3.57 -1.46
C LYS A 169 -11.46 4.36 -0.18
N ALA A 170 -10.57 5.32 -0.01
CA ALA A 170 -10.46 6.09 1.23
C ALA A 170 -10.35 7.58 0.95
N ILE A 171 -11.14 8.38 1.67
CA ILE A 171 -11.00 9.84 1.65
C ILE A 171 -10.00 10.22 2.73
N ASP A 172 -8.90 10.79 2.30
CA ASP A 172 -7.81 11.19 3.18
C ASP A 172 -7.59 12.71 3.13
N ARG A 173 -6.86 13.22 4.11
CA ARG A 173 -6.44 14.62 4.20
C ARG A 173 -4.93 14.74 4.44
N GLY A 174 -4.20 13.66 4.16
CA GLY A 174 -2.76 13.60 4.24
C GLY A 174 -2.19 13.29 5.63
N PRO A 175 -0.86 13.16 5.70
CA PRO A 175 -0.20 12.67 6.90
C PRO A 175 -0.33 13.57 8.15
N SER A 176 -0.75 14.81 8.00
CA SER A 176 -0.98 15.71 9.16
C SER A 176 -2.41 15.61 9.71
N SER A 177 -3.21 14.63 9.28
CA SER A 177 -4.61 14.47 9.66
C SER A 177 -4.99 13.00 9.78
N TYR A 178 -6.22 12.74 10.17
CA TYR A 178 -6.76 11.36 10.25
C TYR A 178 -7.42 10.97 8.93
N LEU A 179 -7.39 9.67 8.66
CA LEU A 179 -8.19 9.07 7.59
C LEU A 179 -9.68 9.32 7.87
N ASN A 180 -10.36 9.98 6.95
CA ASN A 180 -11.73 10.45 7.17
C ASN A 180 -12.73 9.29 7.09
N LYS A 181 -12.89 8.71 5.90
CA LYS A 181 -13.79 7.57 5.69
C LYS A 181 -13.19 6.61 4.67
N PHE A 182 -13.67 5.38 4.67
CA PHE A 182 -13.27 4.41 3.65
C PHE A 182 -14.39 3.42 3.37
N SER A 183 -14.41 2.91 2.14
CA SER A 183 -15.29 1.81 1.71
C SER A 183 -14.43 0.66 1.20
N ILE A 184 -14.89 -0.56 1.38
CA ILE A 184 -14.22 -1.75 0.85
C ILE A 184 -14.95 -2.15 -0.44
N GLU A 185 -14.20 -2.16 -1.54
CA GLU A 185 -14.76 -2.46 -2.86
C GLU A 185 -14.80 -3.97 -3.12
N ASN A 186 -13.75 -4.67 -2.70
CA ASN A 186 -13.66 -6.11 -2.86
C ASN A 186 -12.70 -6.70 -1.83
N THR A 187 -12.98 -7.93 -1.40
CA THR A 187 -12.11 -8.68 -0.47
C THR A 187 -11.88 -10.08 -1.03
N ARG A 188 -10.66 -10.57 -0.88
CA ARG A 188 -10.35 -12.00 -1.05
C ARG A 188 -9.50 -12.48 0.11
N THR A 189 -9.77 -13.71 0.58
CA THR A 189 -9.02 -14.32 1.67
C THR A 189 -8.59 -15.73 1.30
N SER A 190 -7.43 -16.13 1.80
CA SER A 190 -7.09 -17.55 1.83
C SER A 190 -8.06 -18.30 2.76
N ALA A 191 -8.02 -19.62 2.72
CA ALA A 191 -8.60 -20.43 3.81
C ALA A 191 -7.95 -19.99 5.14
N ASP A 192 -8.72 -20.06 6.22
CA ASP A 192 -8.28 -19.58 7.53
C ASP A 192 -7.80 -20.74 8.40
N TYR A 193 -6.50 -20.97 8.40
CA TYR A 193 -5.83 -22.01 9.15
C TYR A 193 -5.29 -21.55 10.50
N ARG A 194 -5.63 -20.31 10.92
CA ARG A 194 -5.12 -19.75 12.17
C ARG A 194 -5.62 -20.51 13.40
N PHE A 195 -4.74 -20.69 14.36
CA PHE A 195 -5.08 -21.15 15.69
C PHE A 195 -5.67 -20.03 16.56
N VAL A 196 -5.23 -18.78 16.30
CA VAL A 196 -5.63 -17.60 17.08
C VAL A 196 -6.56 -16.74 16.20
N LYS A 197 -7.86 -16.84 16.45
CA LYS A 197 -8.90 -16.17 15.64
C LYS A 197 -9.58 -15.01 16.36
N ASN A 198 -8.96 -14.47 17.40
CA ASN A 198 -9.54 -13.36 18.14
C ASN A 198 -9.49 -12.06 17.32
N GLU A 199 -10.61 -11.34 17.31
CA GLU A 199 -10.67 -10.00 16.72
C GLU A 199 -9.63 -9.08 17.39
N GLN A 200 -8.89 -8.33 16.57
CA GLN A 200 -7.84 -7.45 17.10
C GLN A 200 -7.92 -6.05 16.48
N LYS A 201 -8.00 -5.04 17.33
CA LYS A 201 -7.98 -3.62 16.93
C LYS A 201 -6.77 -3.27 16.07
N LEU A 202 -5.64 -3.94 16.27
CA LEU A 202 -4.42 -3.67 15.51
C LEU A 202 -4.59 -3.99 14.01
N HIS A 203 -5.63 -4.73 13.65
CA HIS A 203 -5.94 -5.08 12.24
C HIS A 203 -6.95 -4.12 11.59
N ALA A 204 -7.44 -3.11 12.31
CA ALA A 204 -8.35 -2.11 11.76
C ALA A 204 -7.56 -1.05 10.98
N LEU A 205 -8.01 -0.69 9.78
CA LEU A 205 -7.30 0.26 8.90
C LEU A 205 -7.06 1.60 9.60
N LYS A 206 -8.09 2.18 10.21
CA LYS A 206 -7.94 3.48 10.89
C LYS A 206 -6.98 3.40 12.08
N TYR A 207 -6.90 2.24 12.76
CA TYR A 207 -5.95 2.06 13.85
C TYR A 207 -4.50 2.09 13.31
N MET A 208 -4.25 1.41 12.20
CA MET A 208 -2.93 1.42 11.56
C MET A 208 -2.55 2.83 11.11
N GLU A 209 -3.48 3.52 10.46
CA GLU A 209 -3.27 4.89 9.98
C GLU A 209 -3.07 5.88 11.15
N TYR A 210 -3.84 5.75 12.23
CA TYR A 210 -3.68 6.59 13.42
C TYR A 210 -2.31 6.38 14.08
N ASN A 211 -1.76 5.17 14.04
CA ASN A 211 -0.46 4.87 14.64
C ASN A 211 0.74 5.20 13.72
N ASN A 212 0.49 5.78 12.55
CA ASN A 212 1.52 6.43 11.75
C ASN A 212 2.07 7.61 12.58
N PRO A 213 3.39 7.68 12.86
CA PRO A 213 3.92 8.73 13.73
C PRO A 213 3.64 10.15 13.27
N LEU A 214 3.57 10.40 11.95
CA LEU A 214 3.25 11.75 11.46
C LEU A 214 1.80 12.14 11.73
N ARG A 215 0.86 11.17 11.67
CA ARG A 215 -0.55 11.41 11.99
C ARG A 215 -0.77 11.56 13.49
N LYS A 216 -0.12 10.70 14.26
CA LYS A 216 -0.24 10.69 15.73
C LYS A 216 0.45 11.90 16.37
N GLY A 217 1.48 12.40 15.72
CA GLY A 217 2.35 13.45 16.24
C GLY A 217 3.56 12.89 16.98
N ILE A 218 4.74 13.41 16.64
CA ILE A 218 6.00 13.04 17.25
C ILE A 218 6.33 14.04 18.35
N ASN A 219 6.41 13.57 19.60
CA ASN A 219 6.90 14.40 20.70
C ASN A 219 8.43 14.47 20.65
N VAL A 220 8.94 15.48 19.98
CA VAL A 220 10.40 15.62 19.72
C VAL A 220 11.22 15.60 21.00
N LYS A 221 10.67 16.08 22.11
CA LYS A 221 11.40 16.16 23.41
C LYS A 221 11.59 14.79 24.08
N SER A 222 10.79 13.78 23.67
CA SER A 222 10.88 12.44 24.26
C SER A 222 12.03 11.61 23.69
N TYR A 223 12.65 12.06 22.60
CA TYR A 223 13.68 11.35 21.88
C TYR A 223 15.04 12.02 22.02
N LYS A 224 16.08 11.23 22.09
CA LYS A 224 17.46 11.68 21.82
C LYS A 224 17.65 11.60 20.31
N TRP A 225 18.01 12.69 19.69
CA TRP A 225 18.13 12.82 18.25
C TRP A 225 19.57 12.92 17.80
N ASP A 226 19.95 12.08 16.86
CA ASP A 226 21.29 12.08 16.24
C ASP A 226 21.15 12.06 14.71
N THR A 227 22.06 12.73 14.03
CA THR A 227 22.20 12.58 12.58
C THR A 227 23.05 11.34 12.33
N ILE A 228 22.51 10.38 11.58
CA ILE A 228 23.17 9.09 11.33
C ILE A 228 23.65 8.95 9.88
N GLY A 229 23.36 9.92 9.03
CA GLY A 229 23.79 9.90 7.64
C GLY A 229 23.13 10.97 6.81
N ASP A 230 23.39 10.89 5.53
CA ASP A 230 22.82 11.76 4.51
C ASP A 230 22.50 10.95 3.26
N SER A 231 21.74 11.56 2.36
CA SER A 231 21.28 10.93 1.13
C SER A 231 20.83 12.04 0.16
N THR A 232 20.18 11.67 -0.93
CA THR A 232 19.55 12.61 -1.86
C THR A 232 18.17 12.09 -2.28
N TYR A 233 17.31 13.00 -2.74
CA TYR A 233 16.04 12.64 -3.37
C TYR A 233 15.63 13.75 -4.32
N ASP A 234 15.40 13.43 -5.60
CA ASP A 234 15.02 14.40 -6.63
C ASP A 234 15.90 15.68 -6.60
N ASP A 235 17.21 15.47 -6.61
CA ASP A 235 18.22 16.55 -6.59
C ASP A 235 18.26 17.41 -5.32
N GLU A 236 17.51 17.00 -4.27
CA GLU A 236 17.60 17.64 -2.96
C GLU A 236 18.47 16.80 -2.01
N ASP A 237 19.35 17.46 -1.26
CA ASP A 237 20.09 16.81 -0.18
C ASP A 237 19.15 16.44 0.95
N VAL A 238 19.32 15.23 1.49
CA VAL A 238 18.48 14.65 2.53
C VAL A 238 19.35 14.32 3.74
N ILE A 239 18.97 14.77 4.91
CA ILE A 239 19.58 14.37 6.17
C ILE A 239 18.81 13.21 6.78
N ILE A 240 19.53 12.22 7.29
CA ILE A 240 18.94 11.06 7.96
C ILE A 240 19.10 11.25 9.47
N VAL A 241 17.97 11.46 10.15
CA VAL A 241 17.96 11.75 11.58
C VAL A 241 17.25 10.61 12.32
N GLN A 242 17.87 10.11 13.37
CA GLN A 242 17.32 9.03 14.19
C GLN A 242 17.06 9.52 15.63
N GLY A 243 15.91 9.19 16.13
CA GLY A 243 15.52 9.42 17.53
C GLY A 243 15.36 8.09 18.25
N UNK A 244 15.88 7.92 19.30
CA UNK A 244 15.83 6.86 20.01
C UNK A 244 15.25 7.19 21.22
N ILE A 245 14.41 6.35 21.89
CA ILE A 245 14.01 6.24 23.31
C ILE A 245 14.64 4.94 23.81
N ASP A 246 15.52 5.05 24.71
CA ASP A 246 16.41 3.94 25.12
C ASP A 246 15.62 2.65 25.44
N GLY A 247 15.91 1.58 24.68
CA GLY A 247 15.34 0.24 24.84
C GLY A 247 13.88 0.09 24.42
N GLN A 248 13.23 1.13 23.97
CA GLN A 248 11.79 1.10 23.69
C GLN A 248 11.42 1.39 22.25
N GLU A 249 11.94 2.47 21.70
CA GLU A 249 11.51 2.94 20.37
C GLU A 249 12.63 3.66 19.64
N THR A 250 12.75 3.35 18.35
CA THR A 250 13.61 4.07 17.42
C THR A 250 12.72 4.59 16.29
N ILE A 251 12.97 5.84 15.88
CA ILE A 251 12.31 6.43 14.72
C ILE A 251 13.38 7.08 13.84
N THR A 252 13.35 6.81 12.54
CA THR A 252 14.30 7.35 11.56
C THR A 252 13.51 8.13 10.51
N LEU A 253 13.99 9.35 10.26
CA LEU A 253 13.34 10.26 9.32
C LEU A 253 14.31 10.68 8.23
N UNK A 254 14.11 10.74 6.81
CA UNK A 254 14.66 11.08 5.89
C UNK A 254 14.25 12.29 5.60
N ILE A 255 14.73 13.46 5.81
CA ILE A 255 14.26 14.87 5.73
C ILE A 255 15.05 15.66 4.69
N GLY A 256 14.36 16.29 3.69
CA GLY A 256 14.99 17.20 2.73
C GLY A 256 15.51 18.45 3.43
N LEU A 257 16.75 18.84 3.16
CA LEU A 257 17.40 19.97 3.83
C LEU A 257 16.76 21.31 3.46
N ASN A 258 16.38 21.47 2.21
CA ASN A 258 15.79 22.73 1.70
C ASN A 258 14.28 22.77 1.95
N SER A 259 13.58 21.74 1.50
CA SER A 259 12.11 21.67 1.57
C SER A 259 11.60 21.39 2.98
N SER A 260 12.38 20.65 3.77
CA SER A 260 11.95 20.06 5.07
C SER A 260 10.86 19.00 4.87
N LYS A 261 10.77 18.39 3.70
CA LYS A 261 9.86 17.27 3.43
C LYS A 261 10.39 16.00 4.09
N ILE A 262 9.48 15.17 4.60
CA ILE A 262 9.81 13.84 5.14
C ILE A 262 9.46 12.81 4.07
N PHE A 263 10.47 12.31 3.37
CA PHE A 263 10.29 11.37 2.26
C PHE A 263 10.08 9.94 2.73
N ARG A 264 10.69 9.58 3.86
CA ARG A 264 10.61 8.24 4.42
C ARG A 264 10.65 8.31 5.95
N LEU A 265 9.87 7.47 6.58
CA LEU A 265 9.87 7.29 8.02
C LEU A 265 9.95 5.80 8.32
N GLU A 266 10.86 5.42 9.20
CA GLU A 266 10.97 4.05 9.72
C GLU A 266 10.81 4.09 11.23
N MET A 267 10.24 3.03 11.78
CA MET A 267 10.00 2.93 13.21
C MET A 267 10.24 1.49 13.68
N GLU A 268 10.91 1.36 14.81
CA GLU A 268 10.99 0.10 15.53
C GLU A 268 10.57 0.35 17.00
N LYS A 269 9.70 -0.52 17.50
CA LYS A 269 9.26 -0.49 18.92
C LYS A 269 9.43 -1.86 19.53
N LYS A 270 9.88 -1.88 20.79
CA LYS A 270 9.97 -3.07 21.63
C LYS A 270 9.15 -2.84 22.89
N PRO A 271 7.80 -2.91 22.79
CA PRO A 271 6.94 -2.50 23.90
C PRO A 271 7.05 -3.40 25.15
N GLN A 272 7.45 -4.64 24.97
CA GLN A 272 7.66 -5.64 26.04
C GLN A 272 8.66 -6.68 25.56
N VAL A 273 9.27 -7.38 26.50
CA VAL A 273 10.17 -8.49 26.17
C VAL A 273 9.43 -9.49 25.26
N GLY A 274 10.06 -9.87 24.18
CA GLY A 274 9.52 -10.82 23.19
C GLY A 274 8.47 -10.25 22.25
N LYS A 275 8.22 -8.93 22.29
CA LYS A 275 7.32 -8.25 21.35
C LYS A 275 8.07 -7.20 20.57
N SER A 276 7.81 -7.09 19.27
CA SER A 276 8.37 -6.03 18.44
C SER A 276 7.34 -5.54 17.42
N LEU A 277 7.52 -4.30 17.01
CA LEU A 277 6.78 -3.69 15.94
C LEU A 277 7.78 -2.93 15.05
N THR A 278 7.81 -3.22 13.78
CA THR A 278 8.53 -2.41 12.80
C THR A 278 7.54 -1.79 11.84
N ALA A 279 7.88 -0.62 11.31
CA ALA A 279 7.03 0.04 10.32
C ALA A 279 7.88 0.90 9.39
N THR A 280 7.48 0.95 8.12
CA THR A 280 8.07 1.79 7.08
C THR A 280 6.95 2.57 6.41
N TYR A 281 7.14 3.86 6.21
CA TYR A 281 6.19 4.76 5.55
C TYR A 281 6.94 5.50 4.46
N ILE A 282 6.46 5.40 3.22
CA ILE A 282 7.07 6.00 2.04
C ILE A 282 6.14 7.09 1.51
N TYR A 283 6.68 8.28 1.36
CA TYR A 283 5.95 9.46 0.85
C TYR A 283 6.54 9.87 -0.49
N LYS A 284 5.68 10.21 -1.44
CA LYS A 284 6.13 10.72 -2.74
C LYS A 284 5.36 11.98 -3.13
N ASN A 285 5.94 12.75 -4.03
CA ASN A 285 5.33 13.98 -4.52
C ASN A 285 4.20 13.70 -5.50
N ASN A 286 3.12 14.47 -5.38
CA ASN A 286 2.11 14.58 -6.43
C ASN A 286 2.55 15.64 -7.47
N LYS A 287 1.74 15.88 -8.48
CA LYS A 287 2.01 16.87 -9.54
C LYS A 287 2.14 18.31 -9.04
N ALA A 288 1.66 18.61 -7.83
CA ALA A 288 1.76 19.93 -7.21
C ALA A 288 2.90 20.00 -6.19
N ASP A 289 3.82 19.07 -6.25
CA ASP A 289 4.97 18.96 -5.35
C ASP A 289 4.58 18.85 -3.87
N LYS A 290 3.45 18.17 -3.59
CA LYS A 290 3.00 17.87 -2.22
C LYS A 290 3.13 16.38 -1.96
N LEU A 291 3.68 16.03 -0.81
CA LEU A 291 3.84 14.63 -0.42
C LEU A 291 2.49 13.99 -0.05
N TYR A 292 2.33 12.74 -0.43
CA TYR A 292 1.27 11.87 0.08
C TYR A 292 1.87 10.51 0.42
N LEU A 293 1.24 9.78 1.32
CA LEU A 293 1.69 8.44 1.72
C LEU A 293 1.39 7.48 0.57
N SER A 294 2.43 6.91 -0.06
CA SER A 294 2.30 6.04 -1.23
C SER A 294 2.35 4.56 -0.88
N TYR A 295 3.01 4.24 0.22
CA TYR A 295 3.15 2.86 0.69
C TYR A 295 3.44 2.86 2.18
N HIS A 296 2.88 1.91 2.92
CA HIS A 296 3.38 1.60 4.25
C HIS A 296 3.28 0.11 4.55
N GLN A 297 4.19 -0.33 5.40
CA GLN A 297 4.27 -1.68 5.91
C GLN A 297 4.41 -1.62 7.42
N ARG A 298 3.75 -2.54 8.10
CA ARG A 298 3.92 -2.72 9.55
C ARG A 298 3.99 -4.21 9.85
N GLU A 299 4.98 -4.60 10.64
CA GLU A 299 5.12 -5.98 11.08
C GLU A 299 5.16 -6.02 12.61
N TRP A 300 4.24 -6.73 13.20
CA TRP A 300 4.18 -6.98 14.64
C TRP A 300 4.55 -8.44 14.89
N LYS A 301 5.42 -8.68 15.87
CA LYS A 301 5.83 -10.03 16.32
C LYS A 301 5.62 -10.16 17.80
N GLY A 302 5.23 -11.37 18.24
CA GLY A 302 5.02 -11.68 19.64
C GLY A 302 4.71 -13.16 19.83
N ALA A 303 3.98 -13.46 20.88
CA ALA A 303 3.52 -14.83 21.18
C ALA A 303 2.07 -14.79 21.64
N SER A 304 1.34 -15.86 21.34
CA SER A 304 -0.03 -16.03 21.80
C SER A 304 -0.18 -17.37 22.50
N LYS A 305 -1.01 -17.38 23.56
CA LYS A 305 -1.36 -18.59 24.28
C LYS A 305 -2.36 -19.40 23.46
N LEU A 306 -2.09 -20.68 23.28
CA LEU A 306 -3.05 -21.59 22.65
C LEU A 306 -4.14 -21.98 23.64
N THR A 307 -5.36 -22.08 23.14
CA THR A 307 -6.49 -22.58 23.96
C THR A 307 -6.30 -24.05 24.27
N GLU A 308 -6.89 -24.49 25.37
CA GLU A 308 -6.82 -25.92 25.80
C GLU A 308 -7.39 -26.83 24.70
N ASN A 309 -8.45 -26.42 24.04
CA ASN A 309 -9.07 -27.21 22.94
C ASN A 309 -8.09 -27.44 21.80
N ILE A 310 -7.34 -26.43 21.39
CA ILE A 310 -6.35 -26.55 20.32
C ILE A 310 -5.18 -27.44 20.80
N ARG A 311 -4.74 -27.24 22.01
CA ARG A 311 -3.67 -28.07 22.58
C ARG A 311 -4.07 -29.56 22.65
N UNK A 312 -5.02 -29.76 22.88
CA UNK A 312 -5.55 -30.99 22.97
C UNK A 312 -5.61 -31.67 21.69
N ALA A 313 -6.15 -30.93 20.78
CA ALA A 313 -6.21 -31.48 19.44
C ALA A 313 -4.81 -31.81 18.89
N MET A 314 -3.84 -30.94 19.15
CA MET A 314 -2.45 -31.17 18.75
C MET A 314 -1.88 -32.45 19.39
N ILE A 315 -2.14 -32.66 20.67
CA ILE A 315 -1.72 -33.87 21.40
C ILE A 315 -2.35 -35.12 20.75
N SER A 316 -3.64 -35.06 20.44
CA SER A 316 -4.36 -36.17 19.79
C SER A 316 -3.79 -36.49 18.41
N ALA A 317 -3.25 -35.49 17.72
CA ALA A 317 -2.59 -35.64 16.41
C ALA A 317 -1.09 -35.99 16.56
N SER A 318 -0.65 -36.37 17.75
CA SER A 318 0.75 -36.72 18.07
C SER A 318 1.75 -35.59 17.78
N LYS A 319 1.30 -34.35 17.93
CA LYS A 319 2.15 -33.16 17.78
C LYS A 319 2.52 -32.60 19.14
N THR A 320 3.62 -31.89 19.22
CA THR A 320 3.95 -31.08 20.40
C THR A 320 2.86 -30.02 20.60
N ALA A 321 2.47 -29.82 21.83
CA ALA A 321 1.41 -28.87 22.19
C ALA A 321 1.96 -27.78 23.11
N PRO A 322 2.71 -26.82 22.59
CA PRO A 322 3.24 -25.73 23.43
C PRO A 322 2.11 -24.89 24.02
N VAL A 323 2.40 -24.24 25.14
CA VAL A 323 1.43 -23.35 25.79
C VAL A 323 1.34 -22.04 24.99
N TYR A 324 2.47 -21.57 24.46
CA TYR A 324 2.56 -20.36 23.65
C TYR A 324 3.21 -20.67 22.30
N ILE A 325 2.71 -20.04 21.24
CA ILE A 325 3.32 -20.11 19.90
C ILE A 325 3.76 -18.70 19.47
N PRO A 326 4.85 -18.60 18.70
CA PRO A 326 5.20 -17.32 18.08
C PRO A 326 4.13 -16.92 17.08
N ILE A 327 3.79 -15.64 17.06
CA ILE A 327 2.87 -15.08 16.06
C ILE A 327 3.45 -13.81 15.46
N ALA A 328 3.17 -13.59 14.19
CA ALA A 328 3.53 -12.36 13.49
C ALA A 328 2.41 -11.93 12.57
N TYR A 329 2.20 -10.63 12.49
CA TYR A 329 1.25 -10.02 11.57
C TYR A 329 2.01 -8.97 10.74
N ARG A 330 1.99 -9.13 9.43
CA ARG A 330 2.52 -8.12 8.51
C ARG A 330 1.36 -7.51 7.75
N HIS A 331 1.27 -6.20 7.80
CA HIS A 331 0.30 -5.40 7.06
C HIS A 331 1.04 -4.59 5.99
N GLU A 332 0.48 -4.54 4.79
CA GLU A 332 0.97 -3.69 3.71
C GLU A 332 -0.20 -2.90 3.15
N VAL A 333 0.04 -1.65 2.85
CA VAL A 333 -0.93 -0.80 2.14
C VAL A 333 -0.20 -0.10 1.00
N TYR A 334 -0.63 -0.39 -0.23
CA TYR A 334 -0.16 0.27 -1.45
C TYR A 334 -1.23 1.27 -1.90
N VAL A 335 -0.80 2.46 -2.29
CA VAL A 335 -1.67 3.40 -3.00
C VAL A 335 -1.59 3.06 -4.48
N LEU A 336 -2.69 2.56 -5.04
CA LEU A 336 -2.80 2.20 -6.45
C LEU A 336 -3.16 3.43 -7.31
N ASP A 337 -3.90 4.39 -6.73
CA ASP A 337 -4.32 5.60 -7.45
C ASP A 337 -4.60 6.74 -6.47
N LEU A 338 -4.36 7.96 -6.93
CA LEU A 338 -4.60 9.21 -6.19
C LEU A 338 -5.53 10.12 -7.02
N ILE A 339 -6.71 10.40 -6.49
CA ILE A 339 -7.71 11.27 -7.14
C ILE A 339 -7.87 12.54 -6.31
N GLU A 340 -7.49 13.69 -6.89
CA GLU A 340 -7.59 14.99 -6.23
C GLU A 340 -8.87 15.75 -6.58
N ASN A 341 -9.48 15.45 -7.72
CA ASN A 341 -10.72 16.10 -8.15
C ASN A 341 -11.91 15.47 -7.43
N LYS A 342 -12.52 16.24 -6.54
CA LYS A 342 -13.61 15.79 -5.67
C LYS A 342 -14.83 15.26 -6.45
N SER A 343 -15.07 15.76 -7.66
CA SER A 343 -16.19 15.30 -8.49
C SER A 343 -16.01 13.86 -9.01
N LEU A 344 -14.79 13.34 -8.92
CA LEU A 344 -14.44 11.99 -9.38
C LEU A 344 -14.34 10.97 -8.23
N PHE A 345 -14.60 11.40 -6.98
CA PHE A 345 -14.54 10.51 -5.83
C PHE A 345 -15.60 9.43 -5.94
N GLN A 346 -15.21 8.19 -5.67
CA GLN A 346 -16.04 7.01 -5.76
C GLN A 346 -16.22 6.29 -4.42
N THR A 347 -15.63 6.81 -3.34
CA THR A 347 -15.74 6.20 -2.01
C THR A 347 -17.22 6.03 -1.63
N GLY A 348 -17.66 4.79 -1.45
CA GLY A 348 -19.02 4.43 -1.08
C GLY A 348 -19.36 4.77 0.37
N GLU A 349 -20.35 4.07 0.93
CA GLU A 349 -20.68 4.22 2.35
C GLU A 349 -19.51 3.81 3.22
N SER A 350 -19.23 4.63 4.21
CA SER A 350 -18.10 4.37 5.11
C SER A 350 -18.39 3.16 6.00
N VAL A 351 -17.47 2.20 6.01
CA VAL A 351 -17.58 1.05 6.90
C VAL A 351 -17.04 1.38 8.30
N SER A 352 -17.45 0.58 9.28
CA SER A 352 -16.98 0.69 10.66
C SER A 352 -15.49 0.42 10.76
N ASN A 353 -14.87 0.83 11.84
CA ASN A 353 -13.42 0.60 12.06
C ASN A 353 -13.20 -0.69 12.87
N LEU A 354 -13.37 -1.83 12.20
CA LEU A 354 -13.23 -3.16 12.79
C LEU A 354 -11.96 -3.85 12.26
N ASP A 355 -11.66 -5.03 12.79
CA ASP A 355 -10.66 -5.91 12.19
C ASP A 355 -11.03 -6.14 10.71
N MET A 356 -10.08 -5.91 9.82
CA MET A 356 -10.35 -5.96 8.38
C MET A 356 -10.85 -7.34 7.91
N SER A 357 -10.57 -8.42 8.66
CA SER A 357 -11.11 -9.74 8.33
C SER A 357 -12.59 -9.94 8.68
N ASN A 358 -13.21 -8.96 9.35
CA ASN A 358 -14.64 -9.02 9.68
C ASN A 358 -15.55 -8.54 8.54
N TYR A 359 -14.98 -8.02 7.46
CA TYR A 359 -15.77 -7.56 6.33
C TYR A 359 -15.89 -8.67 5.30
N ALA A 360 -17.07 -9.26 5.20
CA ALA A 360 -17.35 -10.25 4.18
C ALA A 360 -17.34 -9.59 2.79
N SER A 361 -16.93 -10.34 1.81
CA SER A 361 -17.05 -9.89 0.43
C SER A 361 -17.23 -11.11 -0.49
N ASN A 362 -17.75 -10.85 -1.64
CA ASN A 362 -17.78 -11.82 -2.72
C ASN A 362 -16.48 -11.70 -3.50
N TYR A 363 -15.78 -12.81 -3.64
CA TYR A 363 -14.58 -12.84 -4.48
C TYR A 363 -15.00 -12.67 -5.94
N ASP A 364 -14.44 -11.65 -6.57
CA ASP A 364 -14.68 -11.35 -8.00
C ASP A 364 -13.34 -11.46 -8.73
N GLU A 365 -13.13 -12.57 -9.41
CA GLU A 365 -11.90 -12.89 -10.13
C GLU A 365 -11.57 -11.83 -11.21
N GLU A 366 -12.60 -11.37 -11.95
CA GLU A 366 -12.40 -10.38 -13.00
C GLU A 366 -12.01 -9.01 -12.42
N PHE A 367 -12.62 -8.65 -11.31
CA PHE A 367 -12.24 -7.44 -10.57
C PHE A 367 -10.75 -7.51 -10.19
N TRP A 368 -10.31 -8.61 -9.56
CA TRP A 368 -8.92 -8.74 -9.11
C TRP A 368 -7.92 -8.75 -10.27
N LYS A 369 -8.28 -9.36 -11.41
CA LYS A 369 -7.46 -9.33 -12.62
C LYS A 369 -7.32 -7.93 -13.21
N SER A 370 -8.30 -7.05 -12.99
CA SER A 370 -8.27 -5.67 -13.50
C SER A 370 -7.40 -4.73 -12.67
N LEU A 371 -7.05 -5.10 -11.42
CA LEU A 371 -6.25 -4.25 -10.53
C LEU A 371 -4.77 -4.29 -10.89
N SER A 372 -4.13 -3.16 -10.69
CA SER A 372 -2.67 -3.08 -10.80
C SER A 372 -1.99 -3.55 -9.49
N UNK A 373 -2.01 -4.75 -9.08
CA UNK A 373 -1.48 -5.28 -7.99
C UNK A 373 -0.03 -5.25 -8.15
N PRO A 374 0.58 -4.92 -7.20
CA PRO A 374 2.03 -4.97 -7.29
C PRO A 374 2.55 -6.41 -7.50
N PRO A 375 3.69 -6.58 -8.16
CA PRO A 375 4.25 -7.91 -8.40
C PRO A 375 4.52 -8.68 -7.10
N GLU A 376 4.49 -10.00 -7.21
CA GLU A 376 4.79 -10.89 -6.08
C GLU A 376 6.25 -10.79 -5.67
N THR A 377 6.48 -10.51 -4.38
CA THR A 377 7.83 -10.45 -3.81
C THR A 377 8.29 -11.84 -3.37
N LYS A 378 9.56 -11.97 -3.03
CA LYS A 378 10.11 -13.19 -2.40
C LYS A 378 9.33 -13.52 -1.13
N PHE A 379 8.99 -12.50 -0.32
CA PHE A 379 8.16 -12.67 0.89
C PHE A 379 6.78 -13.20 0.52
N TYR A 380 6.13 -12.59 -0.48
CA TYR A 380 4.79 -12.99 -0.93
C TYR A 380 4.80 -14.47 -1.32
N ARG A 381 5.69 -14.87 -2.24
CA ARG A 381 5.77 -16.26 -2.75
C ARG A 381 6.02 -17.27 -1.64
N LYS A 382 6.97 -17.00 -0.73
CA LYS A 382 7.25 -17.87 0.42
C LYS A 382 5.98 -18.12 1.25
N ASN A 383 5.24 -17.06 1.57
CA ASN A 383 4.03 -17.18 2.39
C ASN A 383 2.90 -17.92 1.64
N ILE A 384 2.81 -17.77 0.31
CA ILE A 384 1.85 -18.53 -0.49
C ILE A 384 2.20 -20.02 -0.49
N GLU A 385 3.47 -20.36 -0.71
CA GLU A 385 3.95 -21.74 -0.66
C GLU A 385 3.60 -22.40 0.69
N GLU A 386 3.74 -21.67 1.78
CA GLU A 386 3.35 -22.15 3.12
C GLU A 386 1.85 -22.39 3.23
N LEU A 387 1.02 -21.44 2.78
CA LEU A 387 -0.45 -21.55 2.80
C LEU A 387 -0.94 -22.73 1.98
N GLU A 388 -0.42 -22.88 0.76
CA GLU A 388 -0.77 -23.97 -0.16
C GLU A 388 -0.31 -25.31 0.39
N GLY A 389 0.86 -25.34 1.03
CA GLY A 389 1.46 -26.55 1.60
C GLY A 389 0.67 -27.17 2.75
N ILE A 390 -0.20 -26.44 3.42
CA ILE A 390 -0.95 -26.95 4.59
C ILE A 390 -1.86 -28.14 4.17
N TYR A 391 -2.58 -28.01 3.06
CA TYR A 391 -3.48 -29.06 2.56
C TYR A 391 -3.37 -29.28 1.05
N GLY A 392 -2.39 -28.71 0.37
CA GLY A 392 -2.20 -28.89 -1.06
C GLY A 392 -3.25 -28.20 -1.94
N VAL A 393 -3.85 -27.10 -1.44
CA VAL A 393 -4.87 -26.33 -2.17
C VAL A 393 -4.28 -25.03 -2.66
N SER A 394 -4.37 -24.76 -3.97
CA SER A 394 -3.83 -23.54 -4.57
C SER A 394 -4.46 -22.29 -3.93
N LEU A 395 -3.71 -21.20 -3.84
CA LEU A 395 -4.23 -19.95 -3.31
C LEU A 395 -5.46 -19.44 -4.10
N GLU A 396 -5.43 -19.62 -5.41
CA GLU A 396 -6.56 -19.24 -6.27
C GLU A 396 -7.84 -20.01 -5.89
N ASP A 397 -7.72 -21.31 -5.66
CA ASP A 397 -8.85 -22.13 -5.20
C ASP A 397 -9.28 -21.71 -3.79
N GLN A 398 -8.33 -21.38 -2.91
CA GLN A 398 -8.65 -20.87 -1.58
C GLN A 398 -9.47 -19.56 -1.68
N PHE A 399 -9.10 -18.65 -2.58
CA PHE A 399 -9.87 -17.41 -2.80
C PHE A 399 -11.31 -17.71 -3.26
N LYS A 400 -11.48 -18.69 -4.16
CA LYS A 400 -12.81 -19.06 -4.69
C LYS A 400 -13.70 -19.70 -3.63
N TYR A 401 -13.13 -20.65 -2.87
CA TYR A 401 -13.92 -21.51 -1.98
C TYR A 401 -13.91 -21.11 -0.50
N ALA A 402 -12.95 -20.34 -0.04
CA ALA A 402 -12.94 -19.83 1.33
C ALA A 402 -13.87 -18.61 1.51
N ASN A 403 -14.33 -18.03 0.40
CA ASN A 403 -15.27 -16.89 0.40
C ASN A 403 -16.59 -17.36 -0.20
N PRO A 404 -17.41 -18.14 0.54
CA PRO A 404 -18.63 -18.70 -0.03
C PRO A 404 -19.58 -17.61 -0.51
N ILE A 405 -20.11 -17.82 -1.69
CA ILE A 405 -21.19 -16.97 -2.23
C ILE A 405 -22.41 -17.23 -1.36
N ASN A 406 -22.90 -16.22 -0.65
CA ASN A 406 -24.14 -16.29 0.12
C ASN A 406 -25.37 -16.26 -0.82
#